data_a13c8a998e3e01f4792b87e2b7f7f587
#
_entry.id   a13c8a998e3e01f4792b87e2b7f7f587
#
_cell.length_a   1.000
_cell.length_b   1.000
_cell.length_c   1.000
_cell.angle_alpha   90.00
_cell.angle_beta   90.00
_cell.angle_gamma   90.00
#
_symmetry.space_group_name_H-M   'P 1'
#
loop_
_entity.id
_entity.type
_entity.pdbx_description
1 polymer ?
#
loop_
_entity_poly.entity_id
_entity_poly.type
_entity_poly.pdbx_seq_one_letter_code
_entity_poly.pdbx_strand_id
1 'polypeptide(L)'
;NLVILVALVIGFIYALPNLFPDDYAIQITGARSSTAVNAGVLDRAVGVLESRGIEVKSSTLQDRDALIRLTNSEDQLQARPLVQAALGNEYLVALNMASSTPGWLKSLGAGPMKLGLDLRGGVHFLLEVDMETAVSQRLDAMSGQIKRELREERIRYRGGDVQDNREIVLSFRDEASRTEAFNMVHDQYN
;
A
#
# COMPACT_ATOMS: atom_id res chain seq x y z
N ASN A 1 36.23 22.73 31.46
CA ASN A 1 36.33 21.27 31.28
C ASN A 1 35.02 20.55 31.55
N LEU A 2 34.22 20.94 32.57
CA LEU A 2 32.91 20.28 32.86
C LEU A 2 31.93 20.44 31.68
N VAL A 3 31.82 21.58 31.04
CA VAL A 3 30.95 21.86 29.90
C VAL A 3 31.32 20.96 28.72
N ILE A 4 32.60 20.78 28.45
CA ILE A 4 33.09 19.91 27.37
C ILE A 4 32.74 18.44 27.67
N LEU A 5 32.89 18.00 28.90
CA LEU A 5 32.52 16.62 29.30
C LEU A 5 31.01 16.40 29.13
N VAL A 6 30.16 17.35 29.55
CA VAL A 6 28.72 17.27 29.39
C VAL A 6 28.33 17.22 27.90
N ALA A 7 28.94 18.07 27.08
CA ALA A 7 28.69 18.06 25.64
C ALA A 7 29.07 16.73 24.97
N LEU A 8 30.20 16.14 25.37
CA LEU A 8 30.64 14.81 24.88
C LEU A 8 29.67 13.69 25.30
N VAL A 9 29.19 13.71 26.55
CA VAL A 9 28.21 12.71 27.03
C VAL A 9 26.90 12.83 26.25
N ILE A 10 26.38 14.04 26.04
CA ILE A 10 25.18 14.27 25.26
C ILE A 10 25.39 13.79 23.81
N GLY A 11 26.49 14.20 23.18
CA GLY A 11 26.82 13.75 21.82
C GLY A 11 26.92 12.24 21.70
N PHE A 12 27.52 11.56 22.70
CA PHE A 12 27.60 10.09 22.73
C PHE A 12 26.20 9.45 22.83
N ILE A 13 25.33 9.96 23.70
CA ILE A 13 23.96 9.44 23.84
C ILE A 13 23.19 9.57 22.51
N TYR A 14 23.32 10.72 21.82
CA TYR A 14 22.67 10.91 20.52
C TYR A 14 23.32 10.11 19.38
N ALA A 15 24.55 9.65 19.54
CA ALA A 15 25.22 8.75 18.58
C ALA A 15 24.85 7.27 18.78
N LEU A 16 24.44 6.86 20.00
CA LEU A 16 24.09 5.47 20.32
C LEU A 16 23.07 4.81 19.37
N PRO A 17 22.02 5.49 18.89
CA PRO A 17 21.05 4.87 17.98
C PRO A 17 21.68 4.28 16.71
N ASN A 18 22.82 4.82 16.25
CA ASN A 18 23.50 4.31 15.07
C ASN A 18 24.16 2.93 15.26
N LEU A 19 24.29 2.46 16.52
CA LEU A 19 24.76 1.11 16.83
C LEU A 19 23.66 0.06 16.73
N PHE A 20 22.40 0.48 16.54
CA PHE A 20 21.23 -0.38 16.43
C PHE A 20 20.72 -0.33 14.98
N PRO A 21 21.19 -1.22 14.09
CA PRO A 21 20.71 -1.29 12.72
C PRO A 21 19.21 -1.66 12.69
N ASP A 22 18.51 -1.18 11.68
CA ASP A 22 17.12 -1.55 11.47
C ASP A 22 17.00 -3.05 11.18
N ASP A 23 16.00 -3.71 11.77
CA ASP A 23 15.67 -5.10 11.48
C ASP A 23 14.86 -5.20 10.17
N TYR A 24 15.10 -6.26 9.43
CA TYR A 24 14.24 -6.63 8.30
C TYR A 24 12.86 -7.04 8.83
N ALA A 25 11.81 -6.51 8.25
CA ALA A 25 10.46 -6.79 8.72
C ALA A 25 9.46 -6.90 7.58
N ILE A 26 8.37 -7.61 7.82
CA ILE A 26 7.16 -7.56 7.00
C ILE A 26 6.05 -6.90 7.81
N GLN A 27 5.30 -6.04 7.15
CA GLN A 27 4.12 -5.38 7.72
C GLN A 27 2.88 -5.96 7.06
N ILE A 28 1.91 -6.34 7.87
CA ILE A 28 0.62 -6.85 7.44
C ILE A 28 -0.43 -5.80 7.77
N THR A 29 -1.16 -5.37 6.76
CA THR A 29 -2.21 -4.36 6.86
C THR A 29 -3.49 -4.89 6.24
N GLY A 30 -4.65 -4.50 6.73
CA GLY A 30 -5.92 -4.84 6.07
C GLY A 30 -6.04 -4.14 4.71
N ALA A 31 -6.45 -4.87 3.68
CA ALA A 31 -6.64 -4.31 2.34
C ALA A 31 -7.75 -3.26 2.27
N ARG A 32 -8.68 -3.27 3.22
CA ARG A 32 -9.76 -2.29 3.36
C ARG A 32 -9.71 -1.65 4.74
N SER A 33 -10.21 -0.42 4.85
CA SER A 33 -10.27 0.30 6.13
C SER A 33 -11.09 -0.42 7.21
N SER A 34 -12.01 -1.30 6.83
CA SER A 34 -12.82 -2.13 7.74
C SER A 34 -12.10 -3.39 8.21
N THR A 35 -11.04 -3.83 7.54
CA THR A 35 -10.30 -5.05 7.86
C THR A 35 -9.14 -4.70 8.78
N ALA A 36 -9.22 -5.10 10.04
CA ALA A 36 -8.14 -4.95 11.01
C ALA A 36 -7.36 -6.26 11.14
N VAL A 37 -6.07 -6.16 11.36
CA VAL A 37 -5.24 -7.31 11.71
C VAL A 37 -5.45 -7.63 13.19
N ASN A 38 -5.74 -8.89 13.51
CA ASN A 38 -5.91 -9.37 14.88
C ASN A 38 -4.84 -10.43 15.23
N ALA A 39 -4.80 -10.82 16.49
CA ALA A 39 -3.84 -11.81 16.97
C ALA A 39 -3.89 -13.13 16.19
N GLY A 40 -5.08 -13.60 15.82
CA GLY A 40 -5.22 -14.85 15.04
C GLY A 40 -4.64 -14.76 13.62
N VAL A 41 -4.66 -13.58 13.00
CA VAL A 41 -4.00 -13.32 11.71
C VAL A 41 -2.49 -13.32 11.88
N LEU A 42 -2.01 -12.67 12.94
CA LEU A 42 -0.58 -12.63 13.27
C LEU A 42 -0.03 -14.04 13.56
N ASP A 43 -0.74 -14.82 14.39
CA ASP A 43 -0.35 -16.19 14.73
C ASP A 43 -0.31 -17.10 13.49
N ARG A 44 -1.27 -16.96 12.59
CA ARG A 44 -1.28 -17.68 11.31
C ARG A 44 -0.09 -17.31 10.44
N ALA A 45 0.23 -16.02 10.35
CA ALA A 45 1.37 -15.55 9.58
C ALA A 45 2.69 -16.09 10.15
N VAL A 46 2.88 -16.01 11.48
CA VAL A 46 4.06 -16.55 12.16
C VAL A 46 4.16 -18.07 11.96
N GLY A 47 3.08 -18.82 12.17
CA GLY A 47 3.06 -20.27 11.99
C GLY A 47 3.43 -20.73 10.58
N VAL A 48 3.02 -19.96 9.54
CA VAL A 48 3.43 -20.24 8.15
C VAL A 48 4.93 -20.03 7.96
N LEU A 49 5.52 -18.99 8.54
CA LEU A 49 6.95 -18.73 8.45
C LEU A 49 7.77 -19.80 9.16
N GLU A 50 7.40 -20.15 10.39
CA GLU A 50 8.07 -21.19 11.18
C GLU A 50 7.98 -22.56 10.50
N SER A 51 6.83 -22.91 9.91
CA SER A 51 6.67 -24.16 9.16
C SER A 51 7.56 -24.28 7.93
N ARG A 52 8.06 -23.16 7.42
CA ARG A 52 9.00 -23.06 6.30
C ARG A 52 10.45 -22.85 6.72
N GLY A 53 10.72 -22.88 8.04
CA GLY A 53 12.06 -22.72 8.60
C GLY A 53 12.57 -21.28 8.60
N ILE A 54 11.67 -20.29 8.43
CA ILE A 54 12.02 -18.87 8.51
C ILE A 54 11.96 -18.44 9.98
N GLU A 55 13.09 -17.97 10.50
CA GLU A 55 13.21 -17.56 11.90
C GLU A 55 12.58 -16.20 12.13
N VAL A 56 11.58 -16.15 13.03
CA VAL A 56 10.91 -14.92 13.46
C VAL A 56 11.58 -14.35 14.69
N LYS A 57 12.22 -13.20 14.58
CA LYS A 57 12.89 -12.50 15.68
C LYS A 57 11.91 -11.95 16.70
N SER A 58 10.85 -11.34 16.24
CA SER A 58 9.70 -10.89 17.06
C SER A 58 8.50 -10.57 16.19
N SER A 59 7.32 -10.65 16.79
CA SER A 59 6.06 -10.26 16.17
C SER A 59 5.32 -9.30 17.10
N THR A 60 4.75 -8.22 16.54
CA THR A 60 4.01 -7.21 17.30
C THR A 60 2.77 -6.78 16.55
N LEU A 61 1.66 -6.67 17.26
CA LEU A 61 0.43 -6.09 16.77
C LEU A 61 0.42 -4.59 17.12
N GLN A 62 0.18 -3.73 16.13
CA GLN A 62 0.14 -2.28 16.28
C GLN A 62 -1.22 -1.79 15.78
N ASP A 63 -2.09 -1.34 16.68
CA ASP A 63 -3.44 -0.84 16.39
C ASP A 63 -4.20 -1.68 15.35
N ARG A 64 -3.92 -1.48 14.07
CA ARG A 64 -4.60 -2.12 12.94
C ARG A 64 -3.68 -2.94 12.04
N ASP A 65 -2.39 -2.92 12.32
CA ASP A 65 -1.34 -3.55 11.54
C ASP A 65 -0.57 -4.55 12.39
N ALA A 66 0.07 -5.52 11.76
CA ALA A 66 1.04 -6.39 12.42
C ALA A 66 2.41 -6.22 11.78
N LEU A 67 3.44 -6.25 12.62
CA LEU A 67 4.83 -6.18 12.22
C LEU A 67 5.54 -7.45 12.68
N ILE A 68 6.13 -8.17 11.73
CA ILE A 68 6.94 -9.37 11.99
C ILE A 68 8.38 -9.05 11.61
N ARG A 69 9.30 -9.15 12.58
CA ARG A 69 10.74 -8.91 12.39
C ARG A 69 11.44 -10.22 12.08
N LEU A 70 12.32 -10.16 11.11
CA LEU A 70 13.09 -11.29 10.59
C LEU A 70 14.58 -11.06 10.78
N THR A 71 15.35 -12.12 10.66
CA THR A 71 16.79 -12.09 10.95
C THR A 71 17.59 -11.49 9.79
N ASN A 72 17.18 -11.74 8.54
CA ASN A 72 17.91 -11.30 7.35
C ASN A 72 17.01 -10.89 6.19
N SER A 73 17.60 -10.29 5.17
CA SER A 73 16.92 -9.81 3.97
C SER A 73 16.37 -10.93 3.09
N GLU A 74 17.04 -12.08 3.06
CA GLU A 74 16.61 -13.22 2.24
C GLU A 74 15.32 -13.82 2.79
N ASP A 75 15.25 -14.02 4.10
CA ASP A 75 14.05 -14.46 4.80
C ASP A 75 12.90 -13.47 4.58
N GLN A 76 13.16 -12.16 4.58
CA GLN A 76 12.16 -11.13 4.31
C GLN A 76 11.54 -11.26 2.91
N LEU A 77 12.37 -11.50 1.91
CA LEU A 77 11.91 -11.65 0.53
C LEU A 77 11.09 -12.93 0.33
N GLN A 78 11.49 -14.03 1.00
CA GLN A 78 10.76 -15.30 0.98
C GLN A 78 9.47 -15.24 1.81
N ALA A 79 9.48 -14.55 2.95
CA ALA A 79 8.34 -14.43 3.87
C ALA A 79 7.13 -13.75 3.21
N ARG A 80 7.35 -12.69 2.43
CA ARG A 80 6.27 -11.90 1.83
C ARG A 80 5.29 -12.75 1.01
N PRO A 81 5.71 -13.51 -0.04
CA PRO A 81 4.77 -14.29 -0.83
C PRO A 81 4.12 -15.43 -0.03
N LEU A 82 4.82 -16.02 0.93
CA LEU A 82 4.29 -17.09 1.78
C LEU A 82 3.14 -16.58 2.67
N VAL A 83 3.36 -15.47 3.36
CA VAL A 83 2.35 -14.84 4.22
C VAL A 83 1.20 -14.30 3.39
N GLN A 84 1.47 -13.66 2.24
CA GLN A 84 0.44 -13.16 1.33
C GLN A 84 -0.47 -14.30 0.83
N ALA A 85 0.10 -15.45 0.47
CA ALA A 85 -0.66 -16.63 0.04
C ALA A 85 -1.52 -17.22 1.17
N ALA A 86 -1.00 -17.22 2.41
CA ALA A 86 -1.69 -17.77 3.57
C ALA A 86 -2.83 -16.89 4.08
N LEU A 87 -2.71 -15.56 3.94
CA LEU A 87 -3.71 -14.59 4.41
C LEU A 87 -4.72 -14.19 3.33
N GLY A 88 -4.40 -14.42 2.06
CA GLY A 88 -5.27 -14.09 0.93
C GLY A 88 -5.30 -12.60 0.60
N ASN A 89 -6.31 -12.19 -0.20
CA ASN A 89 -6.43 -10.83 -0.73
C ASN A 89 -7.07 -9.82 0.23
N GLU A 90 -7.50 -10.27 1.41
CA GLU A 90 -8.05 -9.39 2.44
C GLU A 90 -6.98 -8.62 3.20
N TYR A 91 -5.73 -9.07 3.09
CA TYR A 91 -4.56 -8.48 3.74
C TYR A 91 -3.49 -8.13 2.72
N LEU A 92 -2.79 -7.04 2.97
CA LEU A 92 -1.65 -6.59 2.20
C LEU A 92 -0.37 -6.85 3.01
N VAL A 93 0.59 -7.55 2.42
CA VAL A 93 1.89 -7.82 3.04
C VAL A 93 2.96 -7.00 2.33
N ALA A 94 3.54 -6.04 3.07
CA ALA A 94 4.57 -5.15 2.58
C ALA A 94 5.93 -5.44 3.23
N LEU A 95 7.01 -5.25 2.49
CA LEU A 95 8.37 -5.24 3.03
C LEU A 95 8.58 -3.94 3.80
N ASN A 96 9.14 -4.02 4.99
CA ASN A 96 9.42 -2.88 5.84
C ASN A 96 10.76 -3.04 6.56
N MET A 97 11.29 -1.93 7.09
CA MET A 97 12.44 -1.92 7.97
C MET A 97 11.99 -1.42 9.34
N ALA A 98 12.26 -2.16 10.38
CA ALA A 98 11.82 -1.85 11.73
C ALA A 98 13.00 -1.41 12.60
N SER A 99 12.94 -0.19 13.12
CA SER A 99 14.00 0.32 13.99
C SER A 99 14.18 -0.55 15.22
N SER A 100 15.41 -1.04 15.45
CA SER A 100 15.81 -1.81 16.63
C SER A 100 16.25 -0.94 17.80
N THR A 101 16.24 0.40 17.64
CA THR A 101 16.60 1.36 18.68
C THR A 101 15.77 1.17 19.95
N PRO A 102 16.40 1.01 21.13
CA PRO A 102 15.68 0.87 22.39
C PRO A 102 14.72 2.02 22.70
N GLY A 103 13.60 1.70 23.35
CA GLY A 103 12.54 2.67 23.63
C GLY A 103 12.99 3.88 24.46
N TRP A 104 13.92 3.68 25.40
CA TRP A 104 14.46 4.77 26.22
C TRP A 104 15.26 5.80 25.40
N LEU A 105 16.00 5.36 24.36
CA LEU A 105 16.67 6.27 23.43
C LEU A 105 15.65 7.03 22.57
N LYS A 106 14.60 6.37 22.11
CA LYS A 106 13.51 7.01 21.36
C LYS A 106 12.78 8.06 22.20
N SER A 107 12.59 7.82 23.51
CA SER A 107 11.94 8.79 24.40
C SER A 107 12.77 10.05 24.63
N LEU A 108 14.10 9.99 24.45
CA LEU A 108 15.00 11.13 24.46
C LEU A 108 15.07 11.87 23.11
N GLY A 109 14.29 11.46 22.11
CA GLY A 109 14.33 12.00 20.76
C GLY A 109 15.58 11.58 19.96
N ALA A 110 16.38 10.63 20.48
CA ALA A 110 17.55 10.11 19.78
C ALA A 110 17.11 9.03 18.79
N GLY A 111 17.36 9.25 17.51
CA GLY A 111 17.08 8.31 16.42
C GLY A 111 18.32 8.02 15.60
N PRO A 112 18.35 6.88 14.87
CA PRO A 112 19.45 6.57 13.97
C PRO A 112 19.53 7.63 12.86
N MET A 113 20.74 7.88 12.38
CA MET A 113 20.98 8.78 11.25
C MET A 113 20.26 8.24 10.01
N LYS A 114 19.44 9.08 9.38
CA LYS A 114 18.81 8.77 8.12
C LYS A 114 19.85 8.88 7.00
N LEU A 115 20.45 7.76 6.66
CA LEU A 115 21.38 7.70 5.54
C LEU A 115 20.60 7.86 4.23
N GLY A 116 21.09 8.74 3.35
CA GLY A 116 20.56 8.88 2.00
C GLY A 116 20.86 7.65 1.13
N LEU A 117 20.27 7.63 -0.07
CA LEU A 117 20.45 6.55 -1.06
C LEU A 117 21.93 6.30 -1.40
N ASP A 118 22.72 7.36 -1.44
CA ASP A 118 24.17 7.29 -1.77
C ASP A 118 24.97 6.50 -0.73
N LEU A 119 24.52 6.48 0.53
CA LEU A 119 25.21 5.81 1.64
C LEU A 119 24.65 4.43 1.98
N ARG A 120 23.36 4.21 1.71
CA ARG A 120 22.70 2.89 1.90
C ARG A 120 22.82 1.98 0.68
N GLY A 121 23.14 2.56 -0.48
CA GLY A 121 22.98 1.90 -1.76
C GLY A 121 21.51 1.75 -2.11
N GLY A 122 21.22 1.34 -3.31
CA GLY A 122 19.86 1.11 -3.79
C GLY A 122 19.63 1.77 -5.15
N VAL A 123 18.43 1.57 -5.67
CA VAL A 123 17.99 2.17 -6.95
C VAL A 123 16.82 3.11 -6.65
N HIS A 124 16.95 4.33 -7.12
CA HIS A 124 15.85 5.30 -7.08
C HIS A 124 15.01 5.17 -8.34
N PHE A 125 13.74 4.79 -8.18
CA PHE A 125 12.78 4.79 -9.28
C PHE A 125 11.90 6.03 -9.17
N LEU A 126 11.90 6.86 -10.20
CA LEU A 126 10.91 7.89 -10.40
C LEU A 126 9.82 7.28 -11.29
N LEU A 127 8.63 7.09 -10.74
CA LEU A 127 7.47 6.60 -11.47
C LEU A 127 6.56 7.80 -11.76
N GLU A 128 6.37 8.08 -13.03
CA GLU A 128 5.39 9.05 -13.48
C GLU A 128 4.15 8.28 -13.96
N VAL A 129 2.99 8.67 -13.44
CA VAL A 129 1.72 8.10 -13.88
C VAL A 129 1.20 8.97 -15.02
N ASP A 130 1.10 8.38 -16.20
CA ASP A 130 0.40 8.99 -17.34
C ASP A 130 -1.11 9.02 -17.07
N MET A 131 -1.52 10.10 -16.39
CA MET A 131 -2.91 10.32 -16.01
C MET A 131 -3.83 10.45 -17.22
N GLU A 132 -3.33 11.00 -18.31
CA GLU A 132 -4.11 11.20 -19.52
C GLU A 132 -4.48 9.87 -20.17
N THR A 133 -3.50 8.98 -20.35
CA THR A 133 -3.73 7.62 -20.85
C THR A 133 -4.61 6.81 -19.89
N ALA A 134 -4.42 6.93 -18.58
CA ALA A 134 -5.21 6.21 -17.58
C ALA A 134 -6.68 6.64 -17.61
N VAL A 135 -6.95 7.95 -17.71
CA VAL A 135 -8.31 8.49 -17.80
C VAL A 135 -8.96 8.07 -19.11
N SER A 136 -8.26 8.18 -20.25
CA SER A 136 -8.75 7.74 -21.55
C SER A 136 -9.18 6.27 -21.53
N GLN A 137 -8.33 5.37 -21.06
CA GLN A 137 -8.66 3.95 -20.95
C GLN A 137 -9.87 3.70 -20.05
N ARG A 138 -9.99 4.45 -18.96
CA ARG A 138 -11.15 4.34 -18.05
C ARG A 138 -12.43 4.77 -18.72
N LEU A 139 -12.41 5.89 -19.46
CA LEU A 139 -13.57 6.40 -20.19
C LEU A 139 -13.97 5.47 -21.33
N ASP A 140 -13.03 4.89 -22.07
CA ASP A 140 -13.30 3.91 -23.11
C ASP A 140 -13.97 2.66 -22.55
N ALA A 141 -13.49 2.16 -21.41
CA ALA A 141 -14.09 1.02 -20.73
C ALA A 141 -15.54 1.32 -20.28
N MET A 142 -15.77 2.50 -19.67
CA MET A 142 -17.11 2.95 -19.26
C MET A 142 -18.04 3.16 -20.46
N SER A 143 -17.56 3.79 -21.54
CA SER A 143 -18.32 3.95 -22.77
C SER A 143 -18.76 2.60 -23.34
N GLY A 144 -17.84 1.63 -23.37
CA GLY A 144 -18.16 0.27 -23.80
C GLY A 144 -19.19 -0.43 -22.90
N GLN A 145 -19.14 -0.19 -21.60
CA GLN A 145 -20.11 -0.74 -20.64
C GLN A 145 -21.49 -0.11 -20.83
N ILE A 146 -21.60 1.21 -20.84
CA ILE A 146 -22.85 1.93 -21.06
C ILE A 146 -23.50 1.52 -22.39
N LYS A 147 -22.71 1.41 -23.47
CA LYS A 147 -23.21 0.95 -24.77
C LYS A 147 -23.74 -0.50 -24.75
N ARG A 148 -23.21 -1.37 -23.88
CA ARG A 148 -23.77 -2.73 -23.69
C ARG A 148 -25.09 -2.69 -22.95
N GLU A 149 -25.15 -1.96 -21.84
CA GLU A 149 -26.36 -1.79 -21.02
C GLU A 149 -27.52 -1.19 -21.81
N LEU A 150 -27.26 -0.14 -22.60
CA LEU A 150 -28.27 0.44 -23.51
C LEU A 150 -28.82 -0.58 -24.51
N ARG A 151 -28.00 -1.51 -24.99
CA ARG A 151 -28.44 -2.58 -25.89
C ARG A 151 -29.26 -3.66 -25.17
N GLU A 152 -28.90 -4.01 -23.94
CA GLU A 152 -29.62 -4.97 -23.09
C GLU A 152 -31.04 -4.43 -22.78
N GLU A 153 -31.14 -3.14 -22.43
CA GLU A 153 -32.42 -2.45 -22.21
C GLU A 153 -33.14 -2.05 -23.50
N ARG A 154 -32.57 -2.38 -24.67
CA ARG A 154 -33.14 -2.07 -26.01
C ARG A 154 -33.30 -0.57 -26.30
N ILE A 155 -32.57 0.28 -25.58
CA ILE A 155 -32.56 1.72 -25.82
C ILE A 155 -31.69 2.01 -27.06
N ARG A 156 -32.28 2.62 -28.08
CA ARG A 156 -31.58 2.87 -29.35
C ARG A 156 -30.80 4.18 -29.29
N TYR A 157 -29.52 4.12 -29.49
CA TYR A 157 -28.63 5.26 -29.65
C TYR A 157 -28.09 5.34 -31.09
N ARG A 158 -27.76 6.54 -31.55
CA ARG A 158 -27.28 6.77 -32.91
C ARG A 158 -25.77 6.66 -33.04
N GLY A 159 -25.06 6.93 -31.99
CA GLY A 159 -23.59 6.89 -31.90
C GLY A 159 -23.12 7.50 -30.59
N GLY A 160 -21.86 7.38 -30.32
CA GLY A 160 -21.25 8.00 -29.15
C GLY A 160 -19.81 7.57 -28.97
N ASP A 161 -18.99 8.52 -28.59
CA ASP A 161 -17.56 8.32 -28.34
C ASP A 161 -17.08 9.17 -27.18
N VAL A 162 -15.87 8.87 -26.72
CA VAL A 162 -15.17 9.69 -25.73
C VAL A 162 -14.64 10.93 -26.43
N GLN A 163 -15.02 12.11 -25.93
CA GLN A 163 -14.53 13.39 -26.45
C GLN A 163 -13.50 13.99 -25.49
N ASP A 164 -12.42 14.53 -26.06
CA ASP A 164 -11.35 15.23 -25.35
C ASP A 164 -10.78 14.48 -24.13
N ASN A 165 -10.88 13.15 -24.10
CA ASN A 165 -10.48 12.29 -22.98
C ASN A 165 -11.09 12.71 -21.62
N ARG A 166 -12.28 13.34 -21.63
CA ARG A 166 -12.91 13.87 -20.41
C ARG A 166 -14.38 13.53 -20.27
N GLU A 167 -15.08 13.30 -21.39
CA GLU A 167 -16.51 13.06 -21.39
C GLU A 167 -16.92 11.99 -22.40
N ILE A 168 -17.99 11.26 -22.07
CA ILE A 168 -18.63 10.30 -22.96
C ILE A 168 -19.88 10.97 -23.53
N VAL A 169 -19.89 11.20 -24.84
CA VAL A 169 -21.03 11.82 -25.53
C VAL A 169 -21.82 10.74 -26.26
N LEU A 170 -23.07 10.58 -25.93
CA LEU A 170 -24.00 9.67 -26.60
C LEU A 170 -25.12 10.47 -27.32
N SER A 171 -25.37 10.12 -28.56
CA SER A 171 -26.41 10.76 -29.39
C SER A 171 -27.62 9.84 -29.53
N PHE A 172 -28.79 10.39 -29.34
CA PHE A 172 -30.08 9.68 -29.47
C PHE A 172 -30.90 10.23 -30.61
N ARG A 173 -31.84 9.45 -31.11
CA ARG A 173 -32.69 9.83 -32.23
C ARG A 173 -33.91 10.65 -31.78
N ASP A 174 -34.38 10.36 -30.58
CA ASP A 174 -35.56 10.95 -29.99
C ASP A 174 -35.33 11.27 -28.50
N GLU A 175 -36.16 12.16 -27.97
CA GLU A 175 -36.06 12.63 -26.59
C GLU A 175 -36.48 11.57 -25.56
N ALA A 176 -37.38 10.68 -25.94
CA ALA A 176 -37.80 9.60 -25.04
C ALA A 176 -36.65 8.64 -24.76
N SER A 177 -35.97 8.16 -25.82
CA SER A 177 -34.77 7.30 -25.65
C SER A 177 -33.64 8.00 -24.89
N ARG A 178 -33.48 9.32 -25.09
CA ARG A 178 -32.48 10.10 -24.32
C ARG A 178 -32.80 10.13 -22.82
N THR A 179 -34.07 10.38 -22.48
CA THR A 179 -34.52 10.48 -21.10
C THR A 179 -34.41 9.11 -20.39
N GLU A 180 -34.81 8.05 -21.10
CA GLU A 180 -34.69 6.68 -20.57
C GLU A 180 -33.23 6.29 -20.31
N ALA A 181 -32.34 6.58 -21.26
CA ALA A 181 -30.89 6.36 -21.08
C ALA A 181 -30.30 7.19 -19.93
N PHE A 182 -30.74 8.46 -19.81
CA PHE A 182 -30.29 9.33 -18.73
C PHE A 182 -30.66 8.76 -17.35
N ASN A 183 -31.92 8.33 -17.19
CA ASN A 183 -32.38 7.75 -15.93
C ASN A 183 -31.63 6.47 -15.61
N MET A 184 -31.44 5.57 -16.58
CA MET A 184 -30.67 4.35 -16.39
C MET A 184 -29.22 4.63 -15.92
N VAL A 185 -28.52 5.53 -16.60
CA VAL A 185 -27.14 5.88 -16.25
C VAL A 185 -27.08 6.58 -14.89
N HIS A 186 -28.05 7.47 -14.60
CA HIS A 186 -28.10 8.17 -13.32
C HIS A 186 -28.30 7.22 -12.15
N ASP A 187 -29.21 6.24 -12.29
CA ASP A 187 -29.52 5.28 -11.21
C ASP A 187 -28.36 4.29 -10.95
N GLN A 188 -27.53 4.02 -11.95
CA GLN A 188 -26.49 3.01 -11.87
C GLN A 188 -25.10 3.58 -11.51
N TYR A 189 -24.84 4.84 -11.83
CA TYR A 189 -23.53 5.46 -11.70
C TYR A 189 -23.48 6.68 -10.75
N ASN A 190 -24.54 6.94 -9.98
CA ASN A 190 -24.60 8.09 -9.05
C ASN A 190 -24.34 7.69 -7.57
#